data_bf65d7c493eb5bfb028cdec73f8fa890
#
_entry.id   bf65d7c493eb5bfb028cdec73f8fa890
#
_cell.length_a   1.000
_cell.length_b   1.000
_cell.length_c   1.000
_cell.angle_alpha   90.00
_cell.angle_beta   90.00
_cell.angle_gamma   90.00
#
_symmetry.space_group_name_H-M   'P 1'
#
loop_
_entity.id
_entity.type
_entity.pdbx_description
1 polymer ?
#
loop_
_entity_poly.entity_id
_entity_poly.type
_entity_poly.pdbx_seq_one_letter_code
_entity_poly.pdbx_strand_id
1 'polypeptide(L)'
;MPRFAHPLSPTIFLRRNAGKTVPLIAVISLAVMLVQSIIALINSIPLSIQTIYRYTDRFLGVSPRLDPTLTPVFVKELTTKPPVEIERVILCRGSGAQVKSIVGKWPFAVMGFEKDDLEYYLKRQGYTGITGRRPVDGEPEMMVSTAVAKNLNVKIGDVILKPDDSDNFSRHPVKLVGIIQCDRWLMVSNKKYFADTQPIPIDFALIFTKKLADQPIYDKWALGKMKGKFAQLFAYSEIEKESKKMFEVLYKIIDAVIGILVLVISIMMGMLMNIYQTQRLVEFGLLQAIGHTKKQLFKRVLTESVIVIVGGWFCGLVAARGLLMLLKSNLMDPQGFALDVGDPMAMSYTAPVPVAILLIAFGTIWLRFRKFDPVAVVERRIV
;
A
#
# COMPACT_ATOMS: atom_id res chain seq x y z
N MET A 1 34.29 -18.81 -36.17
CA MET A 1 34.52 -17.55 -36.88
C MET A 1 33.95 -16.42 -36.01
N PRO A 2 34.72 -15.41 -35.58
CA PRO A 2 34.18 -14.29 -34.87
C PRO A 2 33.23 -13.55 -35.80
N ARG A 3 31.96 -13.47 -35.43
CA ARG A 3 30.99 -12.61 -36.12
C ARG A 3 31.48 -11.17 -36.03
N PHE A 4 32.00 -10.64 -37.12
CA PHE A 4 32.35 -9.23 -37.22
C PHE A 4 31.13 -8.40 -36.81
N ALA A 5 31.25 -7.76 -35.68
CA ALA A 5 30.15 -6.92 -35.16
C ALA A 5 29.91 -5.78 -36.15
N HIS A 6 28.67 -5.67 -36.63
CA HIS A 6 28.27 -4.64 -37.57
C HIS A 6 28.67 -3.26 -37.03
N PRO A 7 29.39 -2.40 -37.77
CA PRO A 7 29.90 -1.11 -37.26
C PRO A 7 28.83 -0.18 -36.72
N LEU A 8 27.57 -0.43 -37.10
CA LEU A 8 26.39 0.28 -36.62
C LEU A 8 25.68 -0.41 -35.43
N SER A 9 26.29 -1.41 -34.77
CA SER A 9 25.65 -2.09 -33.63
C SER A 9 25.48 -1.14 -32.45
N PRO A 10 24.22 -0.87 -31.98
CA PRO A 10 23.96 0.01 -30.86
C PRO A 10 24.59 -0.48 -29.55
N THR A 11 24.56 -1.79 -29.31
CA THR A 11 25.06 -2.39 -28.07
C THR A 11 26.56 -2.24 -27.87
N ILE A 12 27.34 -2.39 -28.94
CA ILE A 12 28.80 -2.22 -28.90
C ILE A 12 29.15 -0.74 -28.63
N PHE A 13 28.42 0.16 -29.27
CA PHE A 13 28.60 1.58 -29.06
C PHE A 13 28.32 1.99 -27.63
N LEU A 14 27.20 1.56 -27.06
CA LEU A 14 26.81 1.85 -25.68
C LEU A 14 27.85 1.35 -24.68
N ARG A 15 28.39 0.11 -24.91
CA ARG A 15 29.46 -0.46 -24.08
C ARG A 15 30.76 0.32 -24.16
N ARG A 16 31.17 0.76 -25.33
CA ARG A 16 32.40 1.59 -25.52
C ARG A 16 32.27 2.99 -24.91
N ASN A 17 31.06 3.52 -24.83
CA ASN A 17 30.77 4.84 -24.27
C ASN A 17 30.07 4.75 -22.90
N ALA A 18 30.40 3.74 -22.10
CA ALA A 18 29.81 3.49 -20.80
C ALA A 18 29.85 4.74 -19.88
N GLY A 19 30.96 5.50 -19.88
CA GLY A 19 31.08 6.72 -19.09
C GLY A 19 30.03 7.80 -19.38
N LYS A 20 29.36 7.76 -20.55
CA LYS A 20 28.26 8.66 -20.89
C LYS A 20 26.89 7.98 -20.77
N THR A 21 26.83 6.69 -21.02
CA THR A 21 25.58 5.91 -21.03
C THR A 21 25.13 5.54 -19.61
N VAL A 22 26.08 5.18 -18.72
CA VAL A 22 25.76 4.80 -17.34
C VAL A 22 25.09 5.94 -16.56
N PRO A 23 25.56 7.20 -16.60
CA PRO A 23 24.88 8.31 -15.94
C PRO A 23 23.44 8.51 -16.43
N LEU A 24 23.17 8.35 -17.74
CA LEU A 24 21.82 8.45 -18.30
C LEU A 24 20.91 7.34 -17.76
N ILE A 25 21.38 6.10 -17.76
CA ILE A 25 20.68 4.95 -17.18
C ILE A 25 20.42 5.20 -15.69
N ALA A 26 21.43 5.68 -14.95
CA ALA A 26 21.30 5.94 -13.51
C ALA A 26 20.24 6.99 -13.20
N VAL A 27 20.17 8.10 -13.96
CA VAL A 27 19.15 9.14 -13.76
C VAL A 27 17.74 8.59 -14.03
N ILE A 28 17.56 7.82 -15.12
CA ILE A 28 16.26 7.21 -15.42
C ILE A 28 15.89 6.19 -14.34
N SER A 29 16.85 5.36 -13.92
CA SER A 29 16.66 4.37 -12.87
C SER A 29 16.25 5.02 -11.54
N LEU A 30 16.93 6.12 -11.15
CA LEU A 30 16.59 6.87 -9.94
C LEU A 30 15.19 7.47 -10.03
N ALA A 31 14.83 8.03 -11.16
CA ALA A 31 13.50 8.62 -11.38
C ALA A 31 12.38 7.58 -11.25
N VAL A 32 12.55 6.42 -11.90
CA VAL A 32 11.58 5.31 -11.82
C VAL A 32 11.52 4.74 -10.42
N MET A 33 12.67 4.58 -9.76
CA MET A 33 12.75 4.11 -8.37
C MET A 33 11.98 5.04 -7.43
N LEU A 34 12.15 6.37 -7.57
CA LEU A 34 11.44 7.35 -6.73
C LEU A 34 9.93 7.30 -6.98
N VAL A 35 9.48 7.32 -8.23
CA VAL A 35 8.06 7.27 -8.58
C VAL A 35 7.41 6.02 -8.00
N GLN A 36 7.97 4.84 -8.26
CA GLN A 36 7.42 3.58 -7.76
C GLN A 36 7.40 3.54 -6.23
N SER A 37 8.49 3.96 -5.58
CA SER A 37 8.60 3.89 -4.11
C SER A 37 7.62 4.84 -3.43
N ILE A 38 7.44 6.05 -3.94
CA ILE A 38 6.48 7.02 -3.41
C ILE A 38 5.06 6.45 -3.50
N ILE A 39 4.67 5.93 -4.66
CA ILE A 39 3.32 5.39 -4.87
C ILE A 39 3.07 4.17 -3.99
N ALA A 40 4.03 3.23 -3.91
CA ALA A 40 3.90 2.05 -3.05
C ALA A 40 3.76 2.41 -1.56
N LEU A 41 4.52 3.42 -1.09
CA LEU A 41 4.40 3.92 0.28
C LEU A 41 3.04 4.57 0.54
N ILE A 42 2.51 5.32 -0.41
CA ILE A 42 1.21 5.96 -0.28
C ILE A 42 0.09 4.92 -0.29
N ASN A 43 0.17 3.92 -1.18
CA ASN A 43 -0.79 2.81 -1.21
C ASN A 43 -0.72 1.95 0.07
N SER A 44 0.40 1.99 0.79
CA SER A 44 0.52 1.29 2.07
C SER A 44 -0.37 1.89 3.18
N ILE A 45 -0.79 3.15 3.06
CA ILE A 45 -1.65 3.81 4.06
C ILE A 45 -3.04 3.15 4.13
N PRO A 46 -3.85 3.14 3.05
CA PRO A 46 -5.15 2.46 3.07
C PRO A 46 -5.01 0.95 3.28
N LEU A 47 -3.97 0.33 2.75
CA LEU A 47 -3.68 -1.09 2.97
C LEU A 47 -3.47 -1.40 4.46
N SER A 48 -2.75 -0.54 5.19
CA SER A 48 -2.53 -0.69 6.63
C SER A 48 -3.84 -0.56 7.40
N ILE A 49 -4.70 0.41 7.06
CA ILE A 49 -6.01 0.56 7.70
C ILE A 49 -6.90 -0.66 7.42
N GLN A 50 -6.94 -1.13 6.19
CA GLN A 50 -7.67 -2.35 5.83
C GLN A 50 -7.13 -3.58 6.59
N THR A 51 -5.82 -3.65 6.79
CA THR A 51 -5.18 -4.72 7.57
C THR A 51 -5.57 -4.66 9.04
N ILE A 52 -5.59 -3.46 9.65
CA ILE A 52 -6.04 -3.24 11.03
C ILE A 52 -7.47 -3.76 11.22
N TYR A 53 -8.38 -3.47 10.30
CA TYR A 53 -9.79 -3.88 10.41
C TYR A 53 -10.14 -5.21 9.74
N ARG A 54 -9.16 -5.96 9.23
CA ARG A 54 -9.41 -7.24 8.55
C ARG A 54 -10.12 -8.28 9.42
N TYR A 55 -10.09 -8.15 10.74
CA TYR A 55 -10.81 -9.04 11.63
C TYR A 55 -12.34 -8.95 11.45
N THR A 56 -12.86 -7.85 10.93
CA THR A 56 -14.30 -7.67 10.68
C THR A 56 -14.80 -8.43 9.45
N ASP A 57 -13.93 -9.02 8.61
CA ASP A 57 -14.34 -9.83 7.45
C ASP A 57 -14.99 -11.18 7.86
N ARG A 58 -14.93 -11.52 9.15
CA ARG A 58 -15.42 -12.79 9.70
C ARG A 58 -16.80 -12.68 10.33
N PHE A 59 -17.32 -11.50 10.54
CA PHE A 59 -18.60 -11.22 11.18
C PHE A 59 -19.16 -9.88 10.75
N LEU A 60 -20.46 -9.67 10.97
CA LEU A 60 -21.06 -8.34 10.96
C LEU A 60 -21.16 -7.82 12.39
N GLY A 61 -20.52 -6.67 12.67
CA GLY A 61 -20.68 -5.96 13.93
C GLY A 61 -21.89 -5.01 13.86
N VAL A 62 -22.68 -4.97 14.93
CA VAL A 62 -23.85 -4.09 15.06
C VAL A 62 -23.79 -3.37 16.39
N SER A 63 -23.83 -2.04 16.36
CA SER A 63 -23.84 -1.20 17.55
C SER A 63 -24.97 -0.15 17.43
N PRO A 64 -25.66 0.19 18.51
CA PRO A 64 -26.59 1.30 18.51
C PRO A 64 -25.84 2.63 18.50
N ARG A 65 -26.43 3.66 17.85
CA ARG A 65 -25.80 4.99 17.80
C ARG A 65 -26.24 5.91 18.94
N LEU A 66 -27.47 5.82 19.38
CA LEU A 66 -28.04 6.75 20.35
C LEU A 66 -28.60 6.08 21.61
N ASP A 67 -29.31 4.97 21.42
CA ASP A 67 -29.99 4.25 22.50
C ASP A 67 -29.36 2.87 22.73
N PRO A 68 -28.68 2.67 23.86
CA PRO A 68 -28.04 1.39 24.21
C PRO A 68 -28.99 0.17 24.22
N THR A 69 -30.30 0.41 24.41
CA THR A 69 -31.30 -0.66 24.51
C THR A 69 -31.70 -1.24 23.15
N LEU A 70 -31.30 -0.60 22.04
CA LEU A 70 -31.69 -1.02 20.70
C LEU A 70 -30.93 -2.23 20.14
N THR A 71 -29.83 -2.63 20.77
CA THR A 71 -29.04 -3.79 20.28
C THR A 71 -29.87 -5.06 20.11
N PRO A 72 -30.70 -5.50 21.09
CA PRO A 72 -31.55 -6.69 20.91
C PRO A 72 -32.58 -6.54 19.78
N VAL A 73 -33.10 -5.33 19.57
CA VAL A 73 -34.05 -5.04 18.50
C VAL A 73 -33.39 -5.21 17.14
N PHE A 74 -32.17 -4.66 16.97
CA PHE A 74 -31.41 -4.79 15.73
C PHE A 74 -30.99 -6.23 15.47
N VAL A 75 -30.57 -6.97 16.50
CA VAL A 75 -30.26 -8.41 16.40
C VAL A 75 -31.49 -9.19 15.92
N LYS A 76 -32.65 -8.99 16.55
CA LYS A 76 -33.88 -9.65 16.14
C LYS A 76 -34.25 -9.35 14.69
N GLU A 77 -34.11 -8.12 14.27
CA GLU A 77 -34.38 -7.73 12.91
C GLU A 77 -33.40 -8.37 11.91
N LEU A 78 -32.11 -8.36 12.20
CA LEU A 78 -31.07 -8.92 11.34
C LEU A 78 -31.06 -10.47 11.31
N THR A 79 -31.61 -11.12 12.33
CA THR A 79 -31.78 -12.59 12.37
C THR A 79 -33.12 -13.06 11.80
N THR A 80 -34.06 -12.12 11.55
CA THR A 80 -35.37 -12.47 10.97
C THR A 80 -35.25 -12.58 9.45
N LYS A 81 -35.42 -13.78 8.91
CA LYS A 81 -35.37 -14.14 7.48
C LYS A 81 -34.09 -13.63 6.79
N PRO A 82 -32.91 -14.03 7.29
CA PRO A 82 -31.65 -13.70 6.65
C PRO A 82 -31.52 -14.43 5.30
N PRO A 83 -30.74 -13.90 4.34
CA PRO A 83 -30.53 -14.53 3.04
C PRO A 83 -29.62 -15.77 3.12
N VAL A 84 -28.90 -15.94 4.23
CA VAL A 84 -27.95 -17.02 4.49
C VAL A 84 -28.11 -17.55 5.92
N GLU A 85 -27.64 -18.72 6.20
CA GLU A 85 -27.72 -19.35 7.53
C GLU A 85 -26.77 -18.68 8.52
N ILE A 86 -27.31 -18.21 9.65
CA ILE A 86 -26.54 -17.64 10.76
C ILE A 86 -26.14 -18.77 11.69
N GLU A 87 -24.87 -18.84 12.07
CA GLU A 87 -24.34 -19.84 12.99
C GLU A 87 -24.45 -19.38 14.45
N ARG A 88 -24.01 -18.15 14.71
CA ARG A 88 -23.96 -17.62 16.08
C ARG A 88 -24.12 -16.10 16.11
N VAL A 89 -24.71 -15.61 17.17
CA VAL A 89 -24.75 -14.20 17.54
C VAL A 89 -24.07 -14.05 18.90
N ILE A 90 -23.10 -13.18 19.01
CA ILE A 90 -22.35 -12.93 20.25
C ILE A 90 -22.61 -11.50 20.68
N LEU A 91 -23.03 -11.29 21.91
CA LEU A 91 -23.15 -10.00 22.54
C LEU A 91 -21.86 -9.66 23.29
N CYS A 92 -21.13 -8.70 22.80
CA CYS A 92 -19.89 -8.24 23.42
C CYS A 92 -20.08 -6.88 24.07
N ARG A 93 -19.20 -6.57 24.99
CA ARG A 93 -19.02 -5.24 25.56
C ARG A 93 -17.55 -4.89 25.51
N GLY A 94 -17.21 -3.64 25.27
CA GLY A 94 -15.81 -3.31 25.10
C GLY A 94 -15.52 -1.83 25.26
N SER A 95 -14.29 -1.47 24.98
CA SER A 95 -13.78 -0.10 25.04
C SER A 95 -13.04 0.24 23.75
N GLY A 96 -12.78 1.54 23.54
CA GLY A 96 -11.86 2.01 22.53
C GLY A 96 -10.42 1.96 23.01
N ALA A 97 -9.52 1.68 22.10
CA ALA A 97 -8.09 1.85 22.28
C ALA A 97 -7.51 2.50 21.03
N GLN A 98 -6.26 2.91 21.08
CA GLN A 98 -5.54 3.46 19.94
C GLN A 98 -4.40 2.52 19.53
N VAL A 99 -4.24 2.29 18.26
CA VAL A 99 -3.09 1.60 17.67
C VAL A 99 -2.30 2.57 16.79
N LYS A 100 -1.03 2.27 16.54
CA LYS A 100 -0.24 3.08 15.61
C LYS A 100 -0.60 2.71 14.18
N SER A 101 -0.82 3.72 13.34
CA SER A 101 -0.91 3.58 11.89
C SER A 101 0.17 4.42 11.22
N ILE A 102 0.35 4.26 9.90
CA ILE A 102 1.31 5.07 9.13
C ILE A 102 0.98 6.58 9.22
N VAL A 103 -0.29 6.92 9.39
CA VAL A 103 -0.79 8.31 9.50
C VAL A 103 -1.00 8.78 10.95
N GLY A 104 -0.45 8.08 11.94
CA GLY A 104 -0.59 8.42 13.34
C GLY A 104 -1.41 7.42 14.13
N LYS A 105 -2.04 7.86 15.24
CA LYS A 105 -2.88 7.03 16.08
C LYS A 105 -4.20 6.72 15.37
N TRP A 106 -4.67 5.46 15.48
CA TRP A 106 -5.89 5.00 14.83
C TRP A 106 -6.80 4.27 15.80
N PRO A 107 -8.11 4.57 15.83
CA PRO A 107 -9.04 3.95 16.77
C PRO A 107 -9.17 2.45 16.53
N PHE A 108 -9.16 1.69 17.61
CA PHE A 108 -9.29 0.24 17.59
C PHE A 108 -10.20 -0.25 18.72
N ALA A 109 -10.94 -1.33 18.50
CA ALA A 109 -11.87 -1.86 19.48
C ALA A 109 -11.21 -2.91 20.37
N VAL A 110 -11.37 -2.76 21.68
CA VAL A 110 -11.12 -3.81 22.67
C VAL A 110 -12.44 -4.52 22.94
N MET A 111 -12.56 -5.77 22.55
CA MET A 111 -13.80 -6.54 22.67
C MET A 111 -13.77 -7.48 23.85
N GLY A 112 -14.72 -7.31 24.77
CA GLY A 112 -14.92 -8.18 25.93
C GLY A 112 -15.92 -9.28 25.62
N PHE A 113 -15.53 -10.51 25.87
CA PHE A 113 -16.30 -11.73 25.61
C PHE A 113 -16.57 -12.52 26.89
N GLU A 114 -17.64 -13.31 26.89
CA GLU A 114 -17.78 -14.44 27.80
C GLU A 114 -16.83 -15.58 27.38
N LYS A 115 -16.50 -16.47 28.30
CA LYS A 115 -15.45 -17.48 28.08
C LYS A 115 -15.69 -18.36 26.84
N ASP A 116 -16.93 -18.85 26.66
CA ASP A 116 -17.26 -19.71 25.52
C ASP A 116 -17.32 -18.95 24.19
N ASP A 117 -17.73 -17.70 24.24
CA ASP A 117 -17.78 -16.81 23.09
C ASP A 117 -16.38 -16.37 22.65
N LEU A 118 -15.47 -16.16 23.61
CA LEU A 118 -14.07 -15.86 23.31
C LEU A 118 -13.41 -17.01 22.53
N GLU A 119 -13.61 -18.27 22.96
CA GLU A 119 -13.03 -19.41 22.28
C GLU A 119 -13.55 -19.56 20.84
N TYR A 120 -14.88 -19.40 20.68
CA TYR A 120 -15.50 -19.40 19.35
C TYR A 120 -14.94 -18.28 18.47
N TYR A 121 -14.88 -17.06 19.01
CA TYR A 121 -14.35 -15.89 18.29
C TYR A 121 -12.91 -16.11 17.83
N LEU A 122 -12.04 -16.58 18.72
CA LEU A 122 -10.64 -16.85 18.37
C LEU A 122 -10.49 -17.90 17.28
N LYS A 123 -11.26 -19.03 17.36
CA LYS A 123 -11.29 -20.05 16.31
C LYS A 123 -11.73 -19.46 14.97
N ARG A 124 -12.78 -18.64 15.00
CA ARG A 124 -13.28 -17.99 13.78
C ARG A 124 -12.28 -17.03 13.17
N GLN A 125 -11.44 -16.37 14.01
CA GLN A 125 -10.34 -15.51 13.55
C GLN A 125 -9.11 -16.29 13.06
N GLY A 126 -9.06 -17.59 13.22
CA GLY A 126 -7.96 -18.44 12.75
C GLY A 126 -6.71 -18.34 13.63
N TYR A 127 -6.89 -18.23 14.95
CA TYR A 127 -5.74 -18.28 15.85
C TYR A 127 -5.08 -19.67 15.86
N THR A 128 -3.78 -19.71 16.04
CA THR A 128 -2.98 -20.94 16.08
C THR A 128 -2.50 -21.31 17.48
N GLY A 129 -2.48 -20.36 18.39
CA GLY A 129 -2.05 -20.57 19.76
C GLY A 129 -2.10 -19.29 20.61
N ILE A 130 -1.84 -19.45 21.89
CA ILE A 130 -1.77 -18.34 22.86
C ILE A 130 -0.47 -18.51 23.65
N THR A 131 0.33 -17.46 23.72
CA THR A 131 1.46 -17.35 24.64
C THR A 131 0.99 -16.62 25.89
N GLY A 132 1.22 -17.16 27.09
CA GLY A 132 0.65 -16.65 28.33
C GLY A 132 -0.68 -17.34 28.68
N ARG A 133 -1.66 -16.58 29.18
CA ARG A 133 -2.95 -17.13 29.60
C ARG A 133 -4.13 -16.29 29.13
N ARG A 134 -5.33 -16.83 29.27
CA ARG A 134 -6.58 -16.11 29.01
C ARG A 134 -6.91 -15.14 30.15
N PRO A 135 -7.63 -14.04 29.88
CA PRO A 135 -8.11 -13.11 30.91
C PRO A 135 -9.06 -13.84 31.87
N VAL A 136 -8.96 -13.50 33.14
CA VAL A 136 -9.88 -14.00 34.19
C VAL A 136 -11.12 -13.12 34.22
N ASP A 137 -12.30 -13.75 34.41
CA ASP A 137 -13.56 -13.04 34.45
C ASP A 137 -13.63 -12.02 35.59
N GLY A 138 -13.98 -10.78 35.27
CA GLY A 138 -14.07 -9.67 36.21
C GLY A 138 -12.73 -8.95 36.48
N GLU A 139 -11.61 -9.54 36.10
CA GLU A 139 -10.30 -8.91 36.30
C GLU A 139 -9.93 -7.95 35.15
N PRO A 140 -9.16 -6.85 35.43
CA PRO A 140 -8.67 -5.93 34.42
C PRO A 140 -7.53 -6.54 33.59
N GLU A 141 -7.87 -7.50 32.78
CA GLU A 141 -6.93 -8.29 31.97
C GLU A 141 -7.35 -8.37 30.52
N MET A 142 -6.36 -8.41 29.63
CA MET A 142 -6.60 -8.54 28.18
C MET A 142 -5.56 -9.39 27.49
N MET A 143 -5.89 -9.81 26.30
CA MET A 143 -4.96 -10.39 25.31
C MET A 143 -4.95 -9.55 24.05
N VAL A 144 -3.82 -9.54 23.36
CA VAL A 144 -3.68 -8.91 22.04
C VAL A 144 -3.05 -9.88 21.05
N SER A 145 -3.29 -9.68 19.77
CA SER A 145 -2.61 -10.47 18.73
C SER A 145 -1.12 -10.08 18.61
N THR A 146 -0.34 -10.97 18.00
CA THR A 146 1.09 -10.75 17.74
C THR A 146 1.33 -9.44 16.97
N ALA A 147 0.47 -9.11 16.00
CA ALA A 147 0.55 -7.87 15.22
C ALA A 147 0.37 -6.63 16.11
N VAL A 148 -0.64 -6.64 16.99
CA VAL A 148 -0.91 -5.56 17.94
C VAL A 148 0.21 -5.43 18.97
N ALA A 149 0.71 -6.54 19.51
CA ALA A 149 1.82 -6.52 20.47
C ALA A 149 3.09 -5.88 19.89
N LYS A 150 3.43 -6.20 18.63
CA LYS A 150 4.52 -5.56 17.90
C LYS A 150 4.27 -4.07 17.67
N ASN A 151 3.05 -3.71 17.22
CA ASN A 151 2.68 -2.34 16.92
C ASN A 151 2.79 -1.41 18.13
N LEU A 152 2.28 -1.85 19.29
CA LEU A 152 2.32 -1.10 20.54
C LEU A 152 3.67 -1.25 21.25
N ASN A 153 4.51 -2.22 20.85
CA ASN A 153 5.76 -2.60 21.50
C ASN A 153 5.54 -3.01 22.96
N VAL A 154 4.54 -3.88 23.21
CA VAL A 154 4.16 -4.35 24.54
C VAL A 154 4.46 -5.84 24.72
N LYS A 155 4.70 -6.22 25.98
CA LYS A 155 4.98 -7.59 26.44
C LYS A 155 3.99 -8.03 27.49
N ILE A 156 3.87 -9.33 27.70
CA ILE A 156 3.05 -9.90 28.79
C ILE A 156 3.50 -9.27 30.13
N GLY A 157 2.53 -8.75 30.88
CA GLY A 157 2.73 -8.03 32.12
C GLY A 157 2.59 -6.51 32.00
N ASP A 158 2.71 -5.95 30.79
CA ASP A 158 2.54 -4.51 30.58
C ASP A 158 1.08 -4.08 30.74
N VAL A 159 0.88 -2.83 31.11
CA VAL A 159 -0.45 -2.21 31.22
C VAL A 159 -0.75 -1.45 29.92
N ILE A 160 -1.85 -1.81 29.25
CA ILE A 160 -2.24 -1.24 27.96
C ILE A 160 -3.27 -0.11 28.13
N LEU A 161 -4.33 -0.35 28.92
CA LEU A 161 -5.33 0.68 29.20
C LEU A 161 -5.15 1.19 30.62
N LYS A 162 -5.25 2.53 30.79
CA LYS A 162 -4.98 3.19 32.06
C LYS A 162 -6.00 4.29 32.36
N PRO A 163 -6.21 4.64 33.64
CA PRO A 163 -7.12 5.72 34.00
C PRO A 163 -6.62 7.13 33.60
N ASP A 164 -5.32 7.30 33.47
CA ASP A 164 -4.63 8.55 33.14
C ASP A 164 -4.31 8.72 31.65
N ASP A 165 -4.67 7.74 30.83
CA ASP A 165 -4.45 7.78 29.37
C ASP A 165 -5.78 8.08 28.65
N SER A 166 -5.89 9.27 28.05
CA SER A 166 -7.10 9.66 27.30
C SER A 166 -7.34 8.85 26.04
N ASP A 167 -6.28 8.31 25.45
CA ASP A 167 -6.35 7.53 24.20
C ASP A 167 -6.66 6.04 24.45
N ASN A 168 -6.17 5.52 25.58
CA ASN A 168 -6.32 4.13 25.98
C ASN A 168 -6.91 4.05 27.39
N PHE A 169 -8.10 4.68 27.54
CA PHE A 169 -8.73 4.84 28.83
C PHE A 169 -9.37 3.53 29.33
N SER A 170 -9.15 3.24 30.60
CA SER A 170 -9.93 2.29 31.40
C SER A 170 -9.97 2.73 32.86
N ARG A 171 -11.05 2.40 33.57
CA ARG A 171 -11.22 2.74 34.99
C ARG A 171 -10.12 2.18 35.89
N HIS A 172 -9.62 1.00 35.57
CA HIS A 172 -8.49 0.35 36.26
C HIS A 172 -7.40 0.02 35.24
N PRO A 173 -6.13 -0.09 35.68
CA PRO A 173 -5.04 -0.50 34.81
C PRO A 173 -5.29 -1.92 34.26
N VAL A 174 -5.44 -2.06 32.93
CA VAL A 174 -5.69 -3.35 32.26
C VAL A 174 -4.37 -3.96 31.83
N LYS A 175 -4.04 -5.13 32.37
CA LYS A 175 -2.78 -5.85 32.11
C LYS A 175 -2.88 -6.77 30.91
N LEU A 176 -1.82 -6.83 30.12
CA LEU A 176 -1.64 -7.81 29.07
C LEU A 176 -1.22 -9.16 29.69
N VAL A 177 -2.08 -10.17 29.58
CA VAL A 177 -1.84 -11.51 30.17
C VAL A 177 -1.56 -12.59 29.12
N GLY A 178 -1.82 -12.32 27.85
CA GLY A 178 -1.55 -13.27 26.79
C GLY A 178 -1.42 -12.62 25.41
N ILE A 179 -0.67 -13.28 24.55
CA ILE A 179 -0.49 -12.91 23.14
C ILE A 179 -1.08 -14.00 22.28
N ILE A 180 -2.02 -13.61 21.40
CA ILE A 180 -2.72 -14.48 20.46
C ILE A 180 -1.89 -14.61 19.20
N GLN A 181 -1.50 -15.82 18.84
CA GLN A 181 -0.81 -16.11 17.59
C GLN A 181 -1.81 -16.11 16.44
N CYS A 182 -1.94 -14.96 15.78
CA CYS A 182 -2.87 -14.72 14.70
C CYS A 182 -2.33 -13.60 13.79
N ASP A 183 -2.59 -13.72 12.48
CA ASP A 183 -2.23 -12.70 11.49
C ASP A 183 -3.16 -11.48 11.51
N ARG A 184 -4.28 -11.56 12.23
CA ARG A 184 -5.27 -10.50 12.37
C ARG A 184 -4.98 -9.64 13.58
N TRP A 185 -5.37 -8.39 13.50
CA TRP A 185 -5.29 -7.48 14.65
C TRP A 185 -6.45 -7.76 15.59
N LEU A 186 -6.14 -8.11 16.82
CA LEU A 186 -7.15 -8.46 17.85
C LEU A 186 -6.74 -7.83 19.18
N MET A 187 -7.71 -7.23 19.87
CA MET A 187 -7.65 -6.89 21.29
C MET A 187 -8.88 -7.46 21.97
N VAL A 188 -8.69 -8.37 22.87
CA VAL A 188 -9.79 -9.07 23.55
C VAL A 188 -9.61 -9.09 25.06
N SER A 189 -10.72 -8.99 25.78
CA SER A 189 -10.79 -8.99 27.22
C SER A 189 -12.00 -9.80 27.69
N ASN A 190 -12.30 -9.80 28.98
CA ASN A 190 -13.52 -10.39 29.50
C ASN A 190 -14.66 -9.36 29.55
N LYS A 191 -15.87 -9.83 29.23
CA LYS A 191 -17.08 -8.98 29.17
C LYS A 191 -17.46 -8.45 30.55
N LYS A 192 -17.29 -9.27 31.61
CA LYS A 192 -17.68 -8.93 32.97
C LYS A 192 -16.95 -7.70 33.49
N TYR A 193 -15.63 -7.58 33.26
CA TYR A 193 -14.88 -6.39 33.63
C TYR A 193 -15.47 -5.12 33.03
N PHE A 194 -15.77 -5.11 31.73
CA PHE A 194 -16.38 -3.93 31.10
C PHE A 194 -17.82 -3.70 31.57
N ALA A 195 -18.59 -4.76 31.86
CA ALA A 195 -19.95 -4.63 32.41
C ALA A 195 -19.95 -3.94 33.79
N ASP A 196 -18.98 -4.30 34.64
CA ASP A 196 -18.89 -3.78 36.01
C ASP A 196 -18.28 -2.38 36.08
N THR A 197 -17.49 -1.98 35.06
CA THR A 197 -16.71 -0.72 35.09
C THR A 197 -17.26 0.39 34.21
N GLN A 198 -18.09 0.07 33.22
CA GLN A 198 -18.64 1.09 32.29
C GLN A 198 -19.96 1.67 32.83
N PRO A 199 -20.13 3.01 32.85
CA PRO A 199 -21.34 3.65 33.37
C PRO A 199 -22.56 3.43 32.46
N ILE A 200 -22.35 3.24 31.15
CA ILE A 200 -23.42 3.01 30.18
C ILE A 200 -23.27 1.63 29.56
N PRO A 201 -24.26 0.74 29.74
CA PRO A 201 -24.17 -0.62 29.23
C PRO A 201 -24.48 -0.69 27.73
N ILE A 202 -23.50 -0.42 26.90
CA ILE A 202 -23.62 -0.56 25.45
C ILE A 202 -23.08 -1.93 25.04
N ASP A 203 -23.99 -2.87 24.79
CA ASP A 203 -23.64 -4.13 24.14
C ASP A 203 -23.68 -3.94 22.63
N PHE A 204 -22.67 -4.44 21.94
CA PHE A 204 -22.69 -4.59 20.49
C PHE A 204 -22.75 -6.08 20.13
N ALA A 205 -23.38 -6.36 19.01
CA ALA A 205 -23.57 -7.73 18.55
C ALA A 205 -22.62 -8.06 17.41
N LEU A 206 -22.05 -9.25 17.46
CA LEU A 206 -21.29 -9.86 16.36
C LEU A 206 -22.12 -10.99 15.77
N ILE A 207 -22.42 -10.93 14.48
CA ILE A 207 -23.27 -11.90 13.78
C ILE A 207 -22.38 -12.69 12.82
N PHE A 208 -22.33 -14.00 13.01
CA PHE A 208 -21.51 -14.92 12.23
C PHE A 208 -22.39 -15.79 11.33
N THR A 209 -22.04 -15.84 10.05
CA THR A 209 -22.66 -16.77 9.11
C THR A 209 -22.02 -18.16 9.23
N LYS A 210 -22.77 -19.21 8.93
CA LYS A 210 -22.28 -20.59 9.00
C LYS A 210 -21.09 -20.83 8.07
N LYS A 211 -21.19 -20.36 6.84
CA LYS A 211 -20.10 -20.42 5.88
C LYS A 211 -19.44 -19.05 5.76
N LEU A 212 -18.13 -19.04 5.82
CA LEU A 212 -17.36 -17.80 5.74
C LEU A 212 -17.57 -17.06 4.39
N ALA A 213 -17.74 -17.82 3.31
CA ALA A 213 -18.00 -17.28 1.98
C ALA A 213 -19.35 -16.52 1.89
N ASP A 214 -20.29 -16.80 2.80
CA ASP A 214 -21.60 -16.18 2.82
C ASP A 214 -21.61 -14.84 3.58
N GLN A 215 -20.55 -14.53 4.35
CA GLN A 215 -20.45 -13.30 5.14
C GLN A 215 -20.62 -12.02 4.31
N PRO A 216 -19.97 -11.86 3.16
CA PRO A 216 -20.16 -10.65 2.31
C PRO A 216 -21.58 -10.52 1.76
N ILE A 217 -22.27 -11.63 1.51
CA ILE A 217 -23.68 -11.63 1.04
C ILE A 217 -24.57 -11.13 2.16
N TYR A 218 -24.36 -11.64 3.38
CA TYR A 218 -25.08 -11.23 4.57
C TYR A 218 -24.84 -9.76 4.90
N ASP A 219 -23.60 -9.30 4.87
CA ASP A 219 -23.21 -7.92 5.15
C ASP A 219 -23.92 -6.94 4.21
N LYS A 220 -23.93 -7.22 2.92
CA LYS A 220 -24.58 -6.39 1.91
C LYS A 220 -26.09 -6.30 2.13
N TRP A 221 -26.73 -7.42 2.47
CA TRP A 221 -28.17 -7.45 2.79
C TRP A 221 -28.47 -6.66 4.06
N ALA A 222 -27.68 -6.85 5.13
CA ALA A 222 -27.84 -6.18 6.40
C ALA A 222 -27.66 -4.66 6.29
N LEU A 223 -26.66 -4.20 5.55
CA LEU A 223 -26.44 -2.78 5.24
C LEU A 223 -27.65 -2.17 4.55
N GLY A 224 -28.26 -2.88 3.60
CA GLY A 224 -29.50 -2.44 2.93
C GLY A 224 -30.68 -2.37 3.89
N LYS A 225 -30.86 -3.38 4.73
CA LYS A 225 -31.98 -3.49 5.67
C LYS A 225 -31.96 -2.46 6.80
N MET A 226 -30.75 -2.09 7.24
CA MET A 226 -30.53 -1.13 8.33
C MET A 226 -30.35 0.31 7.85
N LYS A 227 -30.44 0.57 6.56
CA LYS A 227 -30.30 1.91 5.99
C LYS A 227 -31.36 2.87 6.57
N GLY A 228 -30.91 4.02 7.08
CA GLY A 228 -31.79 5.04 7.70
C GLY A 228 -32.17 4.77 9.16
N LYS A 229 -31.67 3.69 9.77
CA LYS A 229 -31.86 3.39 11.20
C LYS A 229 -30.68 3.91 12.04
N PHE A 230 -30.92 4.11 13.34
CA PHE A 230 -29.88 4.52 14.29
C PHE A 230 -28.96 3.37 14.71
N ALA A 231 -28.57 2.55 13.74
CA ALA A 231 -27.61 1.45 13.90
C ALA A 231 -26.32 1.79 13.19
N GLN A 232 -25.20 1.44 13.80
CA GLN A 232 -23.89 1.43 13.17
C GLN A 232 -23.51 -0.01 12.86
N LEU A 233 -23.27 -0.29 11.59
CA LEU A 233 -22.84 -1.59 11.12
C LEU A 233 -21.35 -1.55 10.81
N PHE A 234 -20.63 -2.54 11.30
CA PHE A 234 -19.19 -2.74 11.04
C PHE A 234 -19.04 -3.94 10.11
N ALA A 235 -19.15 -3.69 8.81
CA ALA A 235 -18.90 -4.65 7.76
C ALA A 235 -17.57 -4.31 7.08
N TYR A 236 -16.74 -5.30 6.80
CA TYR A 236 -15.42 -5.08 6.18
C TYR A 236 -15.52 -4.32 4.83
N SER A 237 -16.52 -4.67 4.02
CA SER A 237 -16.75 -4.00 2.73
C SER A 237 -17.06 -2.50 2.85
N GLU A 238 -17.74 -2.07 3.91
CA GLU A 238 -18.05 -0.65 4.14
C GLU A 238 -16.80 0.09 4.66
N ILE A 239 -16.02 -0.54 5.54
CA ILE A 239 -14.74 0.00 6.02
C ILE A 239 -13.77 0.18 4.84
N GLU A 240 -13.67 -0.80 3.96
CA GLU A 240 -12.85 -0.70 2.74
C GLU A 240 -13.29 0.47 1.85
N LYS A 241 -14.60 0.62 1.64
CA LYS A 241 -15.18 1.68 0.82
C LYS A 241 -14.98 3.07 1.44
N GLU A 242 -15.20 3.20 2.75
CA GLU A 242 -14.98 4.46 3.48
C GLU A 242 -13.50 4.84 3.48
N SER A 243 -12.62 3.88 3.70
CA SER A 243 -11.17 4.06 3.60
C SER A 243 -10.76 4.57 2.21
N LYS A 244 -11.24 3.95 1.13
CA LYS A 244 -10.96 4.41 -0.24
C LYS A 244 -11.45 5.84 -0.49
N LYS A 245 -12.63 6.19 -0.01
CA LYS A 245 -13.17 7.56 -0.13
C LYS A 245 -12.36 8.59 0.65
N MET A 246 -11.93 8.25 1.86
CA MET A 246 -11.11 9.13 2.69
C MET A 246 -9.81 9.51 1.99
N PHE A 247 -9.21 8.59 1.28
CA PHE A 247 -7.97 8.82 0.54
C PHE A 247 -8.14 9.27 -0.91
N GLU A 248 -9.38 9.38 -1.42
CA GLU A 248 -9.63 9.78 -2.82
C GLU A 248 -9.02 11.15 -3.15
N VAL A 249 -9.17 12.14 -2.26
CA VAL A 249 -8.58 13.47 -2.45
C VAL A 249 -7.06 13.41 -2.42
N LEU A 250 -6.50 12.62 -1.50
CA LEU A 250 -5.06 12.40 -1.41
C LEU A 250 -4.51 11.80 -2.71
N TYR A 251 -5.19 10.78 -3.25
CA TYR A 251 -4.79 10.18 -4.54
C TYR A 251 -4.81 11.19 -5.68
N LYS A 252 -5.83 12.05 -5.78
CA LYS A 252 -5.89 13.11 -6.81
C LYS A 252 -4.72 14.10 -6.71
N ILE A 253 -4.34 14.48 -5.47
CA ILE A 253 -3.19 15.36 -5.25
C ILE A 253 -1.90 14.65 -5.69
N ILE A 254 -1.75 13.39 -5.34
CA ILE A 254 -0.58 12.58 -5.70
C ILE A 254 -0.47 12.39 -7.20
N ASP A 255 -1.57 12.08 -7.87
CA ASP A 255 -1.61 11.96 -9.34
C ASP A 255 -1.12 13.25 -10.01
N ALA A 256 -1.54 14.41 -9.51
CA ALA A 256 -1.06 15.70 -10.00
C ALA A 256 0.45 15.89 -9.76
N VAL A 257 0.93 15.57 -8.56
CA VAL A 257 2.37 15.67 -8.20
C VAL A 257 3.22 14.74 -9.07
N ILE A 258 2.77 13.48 -9.25
CA ILE A 258 3.45 12.50 -10.10
C ILE A 258 3.45 12.98 -11.55
N GLY A 259 2.34 13.50 -12.06
CA GLY A 259 2.24 14.06 -13.40
C GLY A 259 3.27 15.17 -13.63
N ILE A 260 3.39 16.10 -12.69
CA ILE A 260 4.39 17.19 -12.73
C ILE A 260 5.82 16.60 -12.69
N LEU A 261 6.07 15.66 -11.80
CA LEU A 261 7.38 15.02 -11.63
C LEU A 261 7.80 14.28 -12.91
N VAL A 262 6.89 13.50 -13.52
CA VAL A 262 7.14 12.81 -14.79
C VAL A 262 7.45 13.82 -15.89
N LEU A 263 6.71 14.93 -15.97
CA LEU A 263 6.94 16.00 -16.96
C LEU A 263 8.33 16.63 -16.78
N VAL A 264 8.69 17.04 -15.56
CA VAL A 264 9.99 17.64 -15.25
C VAL A 264 11.14 16.70 -15.60
N ILE A 265 11.05 15.43 -15.16
CA ILE A 265 12.08 14.41 -15.45
C ILE A 265 12.20 14.20 -16.96
N SER A 266 11.08 14.13 -17.68
CA SER A 266 11.08 13.90 -19.12
C SER A 266 11.72 15.06 -19.89
N ILE A 267 11.46 16.30 -19.47
CA ILE A 267 12.12 17.48 -20.05
C ILE A 267 13.63 17.46 -19.77
N MET A 268 14.02 17.21 -18.51
CA MET A 268 15.44 17.15 -18.14
C MET A 268 16.17 16.04 -18.92
N MET A 269 15.57 14.87 -19.04
CA MET A 269 16.14 13.75 -19.82
C MET A 269 16.21 14.08 -21.31
N GLY A 270 15.20 14.77 -21.85
CA GLY A 270 15.23 15.27 -23.23
C GLY A 270 16.39 16.22 -23.46
N MET A 271 16.65 17.14 -22.53
CA MET A 271 17.80 18.05 -22.59
C MET A 271 19.13 17.31 -22.51
N LEU A 272 19.28 16.37 -21.57
CA LEU A 272 20.50 15.55 -21.43
C LEU A 272 20.75 14.73 -22.70
N MET A 273 19.72 14.11 -23.25
CA MET A 273 19.80 13.35 -24.50
C MET A 273 20.19 14.27 -25.67
N ASN A 274 19.65 15.49 -25.72
CA ASN A 274 20.01 16.48 -26.72
C ASN A 274 21.49 16.88 -26.62
N ILE A 275 22.02 17.12 -25.42
CA ILE A 275 23.46 17.42 -25.19
C ILE A 275 24.30 16.23 -25.65
N TYR A 276 23.93 15.00 -25.25
CA TYR A 276 24.61 13.78 -25.65
C TYR A 276 24.69 13.63 -27.17
N GLN A 277 23.58 13.87 -27.89
CA GLN A 277 23.53 13.79 -29.34
C GLN A 277 24.34 14.92 -30.01
N THR A 278 24.42 16.14 -29.40
CA THR A 278 25.22 17.24 -29.91
C THR A 278 26.70 16.90 -29.96
N GLN A 279 27.21 16.23 -28.93
CA GLN A 279 28.62 15.80 -28.86
C GLN A 279 29.00 14.80 -29.96
N ARG A 280 28.01 14.18 -30.62
CA ARG A 280 28.19 13.15 -31.65
C ARG A 280 27.93 13.62 -33.09
N LEU A 281 27.66 14.91 -33.29
CA LEU A 281 27.33 15.43 -34.62
C LEU A 281 28.46 15.19 -35.64
N VAL A 282 29.72 15.29 -35.22
CA VAL A 282 30.87 15.01 -36.08
C VAL A 282 30.93 13.55 -36.49
N GLU A 283 30.64 12.61 -35.56
CA GLU A 283 30.53 11.17 -35.86
C GLU A 283 29.47 10.91 -36.93
N PHE A 284 28.30 11.59 -36.81
CA PHE A 284 27.23 11.43 -37.78
C PHE A 284 27.59 12.01 -39.15
N GLY A 285 28.30 13.14 -39.18
CA GLY A 285 28.83 13.71 -40.43
C GLY A 285 29.80 12.78 -41.16
N LEU A 286 30.76 12.19 -40.42
CA LEU A 286 31.69 11.19 -40.95
C LEU A 286 30.98 9.93 -41.47
N LEU A 287 30.00 9.41 -40.75
CA LEU A 287 29.22 8.26 -41.19
C LEU A 287 28.41 8.54 -42.47
N GLN A 288 27.89 9.76 -42.64
CA GLN A 288 27.26 10.17 -43.91
C GLN A 288 28.27 10.29 -45.04
N ALA A 289 29.46 10.78 -44.77
CA ALA A 289 30.52 10.90 -45.81
C ALA A 289 30.95 9.50 -46.32
N ILE A 290 30.85 8.46 -45.49
CA ILE A 290 31.13 7.06 -45.86
C ILE A 290 29.92 6.37 -46.57
N GLY A 291 28.79 7.11 -46.74
CA GLY A 291 27.62 6.67 -47.52
C GLY A 291 26.42 6.17 -46.70
N HIS A 292 26.40 6.35 -45.38
CA HIS A 292 25.21 6.03 -44.59
C HIS A 292 24.10 7.09 -44.79
N THR A 293 22.86 6.59 -44.96
CA THR A 293 21.71 7.47 -45.13
C THR A 293 21.25 8.13 -43.82
N LYS A 294 20.63 9.30 -43.88
CA LYS A 294 20.02 10.00 -42.73
C LYS A 294 19.02 9.07 -41.99
N LYS A 295 18.25 8.25 -42.71
CA LYS A 295 17.29 7.29 -42.11
C LYS A 295 17.99 6.19 -41.29
N GLN A 296 19.12 5.67 -41.76
CA GLN A 296 19.90 4.65 -41.03
C GLN A 296 20.48 5.21 -39.74
N LEU A 297 21.02 6.43 -39.78
CA LEU A 297 21.57 7.11 -38.61
C LEU A 297 20.45 7.44 -37.60
N PHE A 298 19.32 7.96 -38.06
CA PHE A 298 18.16 8.21 -37.20
C PHE A 298 17.68 6.94 -36.50
N LYS A 299 17.49 5.83 -37.26
CA LYS A 299 17.10 4.55 -36.68
C LYS A 299 18.09 4.05 -35.63
N ARG A 300 19.40 4.19 -35.90
CA ARG A 300 20.45 3.80 -34.94
C ARG A 300 20.34 4.62 -33.64
N VAL A 301 20.29 5.94 -33.73
CA VAL A 301 20.20 6.84 -32.59
C VAL A 301 18.93 6.58 -31.77
N LEU A 302 17.82 6.36 -32.45
CA LEU A 302 16.55 6.02 -31.80
C LEU A 302 16.65 4.68 -31.05
N THR A 303 17.24 3.64 -31.68
CA THR A 303 17.44 2.33 -31.04
C THR A 303 18.36 2.43 -29.82
N GLU A 304 19.44 3.21 -29.90
CA GLU A 304 20.33 3.48 -28.75
C GLU A 304 19.56 4.14 -27.60
N SER A 305 18.74 5.15 -27.93
CA SER A 305 17.90 5.85 -26.94
C SER A 305 16.89 4.91 -26.29
N VAL A 306 16.21 4.06 -27.07
CA VAL A 306 15.26 3.07 -26.56
C VAL A 306 15.96 2.10 -25.60
N ILE A 307 17.14 1.57 -25.96
CA ILE A 307 17.89 0.63 -25.10
C ILE A 307 18.25 1.29 -23.76
N VAL A 308 18.71 2.55 -23.79
CA VAL A 308 19.07 3.30 -22.58
C VAL A 308 17.85 3.55 -21.70
N ILE A 309 16.73 3.98 -22.30
CA ILE A 309 15.52 4.33 -21.56
C ILE A 309 14.84 3.09 -20.98
N VAL A 310 14.68 2.02 -21.78
CA VAL A 310 14.08 0.76 -21.31
C VAL A 310 15.00 0.07 -20.30
N GLY A 311 16.31 0.07 -20.53
CA GLY A 311 17.30 -0.44 -19.58
C GLY A 311 17.28 0.31 -18.25
N GLY A 312 17.22 1.65 -18.29
CA GLY A 312 17.09 2.51 -17.11
C GLY A 312 15.79 2.26 -16.35
N TRP A 313 14.67 2.12 -17.08
CA TRP A 313 13.37 1.80 -16.48
C TRP A 313 13.41 0.44 -15.75
N PHE A 314 13.93 -0.59 -16.39
CA PHE A 314 14.04 -1.92 -15.78
C PHE A 314 14.97 -1.93 -14.55
N CYS A 315 16.12 -1.28 -14.64
CA CYS A 315 17.02 -1.10 -13.50
C CYS A 315 16.34 -0.33 -12.35
N GLY A 316 15.52 0.69 -12.69
CA GLY A 316 14.75 1.45 -11.72
C GLY A 316 13.71 0.62 -10.99
N LEU A 317 12.99 -0.27 -11.69
CA LEU A 317 12.04 -1.20 -11.07
C LEU A 317 12.73 -2.16 -10.09
N VAL A 318 13.90 -2.67 -10.46
CA VAL A 318 14.70 -3.56 -9.59
C VAL A 318 15.21 -2.81 -8.36
N ALA A 319 15.72 -1.59 -8.56
CA ALA A 319 16.20 -0.74 -7.47
C ALA A 319 15.06 -0.34 -6.51
N ALA A 320 13.88 -0.01 -7.05
CA ALA A 320 12.69 0.29 -6.25
C ALA A 320 12.27 -0.91 -5.38
N ARG A 321 12.25 -2.12 -5.97
CA ARG A 321 11.99 -3.35 -5.19
C ARG A 321 12.98 -3.53 -4.05
N GLY A 322 14.27 -3.34 -4.30
CA GLY A 322 15.30 -3.41 -3.27
C GLY A 322 15.08 -2.40 -2.15
N LEU A 323 14.80 -1.14 -2.51
CA LEU A 323 14.51 -0.07 -1.55
C LEU A 323 13.24 -0.39 -0.72
N LEU A 324 12.16 -0.81 -1.38
CA LEU A 324 10.90 -1.16 -0.70
C LEU A 324 11.06 -2.36 0.23
N MET A 325 11.87 -3.37 -0.13
CA MET A 325 12.20 -4.49 0.75
C MET A 325 12.95 -4.03 2.00
N LEU A 326 13.93 -3.14 1.85
CA LEU A 326 14.66 -2.55 2.98
C LEU A 326 13.74 -1.73 3.89
N LEU A 327 12.85 -0.90 3.31
CA LEU A 327 11.87 -0.14 4.08
C LEU A 327 10.87 -1.06 4.79
N LYS A 328 10.41 -2.12 4.12
CA LYS A 328 9.52 -3.11 4.71
C LYS A 328 10.15 -3.77 5.94
N SER A 329 11.35 -4.34 5.79
CA SER A 329 12.00 -5.09 6.87
C SER A 329 12.42 -4.23 8.06
N ASN A 330 12.89 -2.98 7.82
CA ASN A 330 13.45 -2.14 8.87
C ASN A 330 12.45 -1.19 9.52
N LEU A 331 11.41 -0.77 8.77
CA LEU A 331 10.46 0.24 9.26
C LEU A 331 9.04 -0.28 9.40
N MET A 332 8.54 -1.04 8.41
CA MET A 332 7.12 -1.42 8.38
C MET A 332 6.83 -2.68 9.21
N ASP A 333 7.55 -3.78 8.98
CA ASP A 333 7.32 -5.05 9.68
C ASP A 333 7.54 -4.97 11.21
N PRO A 334 8.53 -4.22 11.76
CA PRO A 334 8.66 -4.06 13.20
C PRO A 334 7.48 -3.34 13.86
N GLN A 335 6.75 -2.52 13.11
CA GLN A 335 5.57 -1.79 13.61
C GLN A 335 4.24 -2.45 13.20
N GLY A 336 4.29 -3.59 12.51
CA GLY A 336 3.09 -4.29 12.04
C GLY A 336 2.38 -3.61 10.87
N PHE A 337 3.02 -2.68 10.16
CA PHE A 337 2.42 -1.98 9.01
C PHE A 337 2.48 -2.84 7.76
N ALA A 338 1.42 -2.77 6.96
CA ALA A 338 1.36 -3.46 5.68
C ALA A 338 2.03 -2.64 4.58
N LEU A 339 2.96 -3.25 3.83
CA LEU A 339 3.57 -2.70 2.62
C LEU A 339 3.63 -3.79 1.55
N ASP A 340 3.00 -3.54 0.42
CA ASP A 340 3.12 -4.41 -0.76
C ASP A 340 4.29 -3.96 -1.63
N VAL A 341 5.38 -4.72 -1.58
CA VAL A 341 6.59 -4.47 -2.40
C VAL A 341 6.34 -4.74 -3.89
N GLY A 342 5.35 -5.59 -4.19
CA GLY A 342 4.99 -6.00 -5.55
C GLY A 342 3.78 -5.28 -6.12
N ASP A 343 3.32 -4.18 -5.52
CA ASP A 343 2.11 -3.45 -5.91
C ASP A 343 2.07 -3.20 -7.43
N PRO A 344 1.16 -3.86 -8.17
CA PRO A 344 1.06 -3.72 -9.62
C PRO A 344 0.59 -2.32 -10.02
N MET A 345 -0.17 -1.64 -9.16
CA MET A 345 -0.61 -0.27 -9.39
C MET A 345 0.59 0.67 -9.35
N ALA A 346 1.45 0.58 -8.33
CA ALA A 346 2.67 1.37 -8.26
C ALA A 346 3.61 1.12 -9.44
N MET A 347 3.71 -0.13 -9.92
CA MET A 347 4.48 -0.45 -11.12
C MET A 347 3.90 0.19 -12.39
N SER A 348 2.58 0.16 -12.55
CA SER A 348 1.92 0.74 -13.74
C SER A 348 2.10 2.26 -13.85
N TYR A 349 2.12 2.96 -12.73
CA TYR A 349 2.39 4.41 -12.68
C TYR A 349 3.80 4.80 -13.13
N THR A 350 4.74 3.86 -13.20
CA THR A 350 6.07 4.13 -13.76
C THR A 350 6.11 4.09 -15.28
N ALA A 351 5.14 3.45 -15.94
CA ALA A 351 5.12 3.30 -17.40
C ALA A 351 5.06 4.64 -18.20
N PRO A 352 4.37 5.70 -17.75
CA PRO A 352 4.41 7.00 -18.41
C PRO A 352 5.81 7.62 -18.46
N VAL A 353 6.72 7.33 -17.52
CA VAL A 353 8.07 7.88 -17.47
C VAL A 353 8.86 7.54 -18.75
N PRO A 354 9.12 6.25 -19.08
CA PRO A 354 9.87 5.91 -20.29
C PRO A 354 9.15 6.37 -21.56
N VAL A 355 7.82 6.35 -21.60
CA VAL A 355 7.04 6.79 -22.76
C VAL A 355 7.23 8.29 -23.00
N ALA A 356 7.10 9.12 -21.98
CA ALA A 356 7.28 10.57 -22.10
C ALA A 356 8.73 10.94 -22.49
N ILE A 357 9.72 10.27 -21.90
CA ILE A 357 11.13 10.46 -22.26
C ILE A 357 11.37 10.07 -23.72
N LEU A 358 10.80 8.93 -24.19
CA LEU A 358 10.92 8.49 -25.58
C LEU A 358 10.29 9.47 -26.55
N LEU A 359 9.11 10.03 -26.23
CA LEU A 359 8.45 11.03 -27.08
C LEU A 359 9.28 12.29 -27.22
N ILE A 360 9.83 12.81 -26.13
CA ILE A 360 10.68 14.00 -26.15
C ILE A 360 12.00 13.71 -26.88
N ALA A 361 12.62 12.56 -26.61
CA ALA A 361 13.84 12.14 -27.31
C ALA A 361 13.60 12.00 -28.82
N PHE A 362 12.49 11.36 -29.23
CA PHE A 362 12.11 11.24 -30.63
C PHE A 362 11.94 12.62 -31.28
N GLY A 363 11.18 13.52 -30.64
CA GLY A 363 10.96 14.87 -31.16
C GLY A 363 12.26 15.67 -31.31
N THR A 364 13.14 15.63 -30.31
CA THR A 364 14.44 16.34 -30.36
C THR A 364 15.37 15.77 -31.42
N ILE A 365 15.46 14.43 -31.55
CA ILE A 365 16.26 13.77 -32.56
C ILE A 365 15.72 14.11 -33.96
N TRP A 366 14.39 13.97 -34.15
CA TRP A 366 13.75 14.26 -35.45
C TRP A 366 13.96 15.69 -35.92
N LEU A 367 13.73 16.69 -35.06
CA LEU A 367 13.96 18.10 -35.37
C LEU A 367 15.42 18.38 -35.76
N ARG A 368 16.35 17.71 -35.09
CA ARG A 368 17.76 17.84 -35.35
C ARG A 368 18.14 17.24 -36.69
N PHE A 369 17.74 16.01 -37.01
CA PHE A 369 18.07 15.36 -38.28
C PHE A 369 17.41 16.05 -39.48
N ARG A 370 16.27 16.73 -39.28
CA ARG A 370 15.64 17.55 -40.32
C ARG A 370 16.49 18.74 -40.74
N LYS A 371 17.16 19.39 -39.78
CA LYS A 371 18.01 20.56 -39.96
C LYS A 371 19.50 20.21 -40.14
N PHE A 372 19.87 18.94 -40.17
CA PHE A 372 21.27 18.51 -40.21
C PHE A 372 21.86 18.63 -41.61
N ASP A 373 22.89 19.54 -41.75
CA ASP A 373 23.73 19.65 -42.91
C ASP A 373 25.12 19.07 -42.59
N PRO A 374 25.51 17.94 -43.25
CA PRO A 374 26.77 17.27 -42.97
C PRO A 374 27.99 18.13 -43.37
N VAL A 375 27.88 18.95 -44.44
CA VAL A 375 29.01 19.77 -44.97
C VAL A 375 29.36 20.85 -43.97
N ALA A 376 28.36 21.57 -43.48
CA ALA A 376 28.55 22.66 -42.50
C ALA A 376 29.14 22.20 -41.14
N VAL A 377 28.94 20.92 -40.77
CA VAL A 377 29.45 20.36 -39.51
C VAL A 377 30.92 19.97 -39.63
N VAL A 378 31.36 19.52 -40.82
CA VAL A 378 32.75 19.14 -41.06
C VAL A 378 33.61 20.35 -41.28
N GLU A 379 33.14 21.36 -42.03
CA GLU A 379 33.87 22.61 -42.29
C GLU A 379 34.14 23.45 -41.03
N ARG A 380 33.20 23.52 -40.07
CA ARG A 380 33.38 24.30 -38.84
C ARG A 380 34.53 23.81 -37.92
N ARG A 381 35.13 22.67 -38.22
CA ARG A 381 36.29 22.14 -37.45
C ARG A 381 37.62 22.24 -38.19
N ILE A 382 37.61 22.75 -39.40
CA ILE A 382 38.84 22.93 -40.21
C ILE A 382 39.34 24.40 -40.12
N VAL A 383 38.55 25.29 -39.48
CA VAL A 383 38.90 26.63 -39.07
C VAL A 383 38.99 26.66 -37.54
#